data_0c1c0766601613957586fc38c3238e48
#
_entry.id   0c1c0766601613957586fc38c3238e48
#
_cell.length_a   1.000
_cell.length_b   1.000
_cell.length_c   1.000
_cell.angle_alpha   90.00
_cell.angle_beta   90.00
_cell.angle_gamma   90.00
#
_symmetry.space_group_name_H-M   'P 1'
#
loop_
_entity.id
_entity.type
_entity.pdbx_description
1 polymer ?
#
loop_
_entity_poly.entity_id
_entity_poly.type
_entity_poly.pdbx_seq_one_letter_code
_entity_poly.pdbx_strand_id
1 'polypeptide(L)' 'MKSKKSIRQTSPNNDHLSRLTKNAIDHNEAVVVKTIIDTIAAFGRDGINPITEILNHSNDESVKLHGREVIRRIKSLDH' A
#
# COMPACT_ATOMS: atom_id res chain seq x y z
N MET A 1 -15.13 -15.02 24.21
CA MET A 1 -15.31 -14.65 23.58
C MET A 1 -15.12 -14.17 22.94
N LYS A 2 -14.95 -14.22 22.83
CA LYS A 2 -14.99 -13.85 21.96
C LYS A 2 -14.73 -13.30 21.23
N SER A 3 -14.49 -13.35 21.16
CA SER A 3 -14.45 -12.77 20.22
C SER A 3 -14.09 -12.26 19.52
N LYS A 4 -13.92 -12.48 19.53
CA LYS A 4 -13.82 -12.02 18.66
C LYS A 4 -13.72 -11.63 17.88
N LYS A 5 -13.66 -11.98 17.86
CA LYS A 5 -13.78 -11.64 16.88
C LYS A 5 -13.95 -11.06 16.24
N SER A 6 -14.03 -11.13 16.35
CA SER A 6 -14.40 -10.55 15.51
C SER A 6 -14.40 -9.94 15.00
N ILE A 7 -14.32 -10.08 15.12
CA ILE A 7 -14.59 -9.50 14.52
C ILE A 7 -14.40 -9.13 13.89
N ARG A 8 -14.19 -9.26 13.65
CA ARG A 8 -14.00 -8.86 12.85
C ARG A 8 -14.51 -8.24 11.95
N GLN A 9 -14.62 -7.85 12.07
CA GLN A 9 -15.14 -7.17 11.20
C GLN A 9 -14.41 -6.34 10.27
N THR A 10 -13.32 -6.29 10.16
CA THR A 10 -12.46 -5.67 9.19
C THR A 10 -12.64 -6.36 7.86
N SER A 11 -12.74 -5.62 6.79
CA SER A 11 -12.81 -6.24 5.49
C SER A 11 -11.48 -6.94 5.23
N PRO A 12 -11.48 -8.08 4.56
CA PRO A 12 -10.24 -8.76 4.22
C PRO A 12 -9.27 -7.88 3.44
N ASN A 13 -9.81 -6.99 2.60
CA ASN A 13 -8.97 -6.11 1.80
C ASN A 13 -8.19 -5.12 2.65
N ASN A 14 -8.82 -4.56 3.68
CA ASN A 14 -8.13 -3.63 4.57
C ASN A 14 -7.01 -4.30 5.33
N ASP A 15 -7.24 -5.52 5.78
CA ASP A 15 -6.21 -6.27 6.50
C ASP A 15 -5.03 -6.57 5.57
N HIS A 16 -5.33 -6.96 4.35
CA HIS A 16 -4.28 -7.27 3.38
C HIS A 16 -3.44 -6.04 3.05
N LEU A 17 -4.12 -4.91 2.84
CA LEU A 17 -3.42 -3.65 2.56
C LEU A 17 -2.53 -3.23 3.72
N SER A 18 -3.01 -3.39 4.95
CA SER A 18 -2.21 -3.05 6.12
C SER A 18 -0.93 -3.88 6.20
N ARG A 19 -1.02 -5.16 5.89
CA ARG A 19 0.14 -6.04 5.90
C ARG A 19 1.13 -5.69 4.82
N LEU A 20 0.63 -5.41 3.62
CA LEU A 20 1.49 -5.03 2.51
C LEU A 20 2.21 -3.71 2.81
N THR A 21 1.48 -2.75 3.36
CA THR A 21 2.05 -1.46 3.71
C THR A 21 3.18 -1.62 4.72
N LYS A 22 2.92 -2.40 5.76
CA LYS A 22 3.92 -2.62 6.79
C LYS A 22 5.14 -3.33 6.23
N ASN A 23 4.92 -4.33 5.38
CA ASN A 23 6.03 -5.04 4.76
C ASN A 23 6.90 -4.10 3.95
N ALA A 24 6.27 -3.20 3.20
CA ALA A 24 7.02 -2.25 2.38
C ALA A 24 7.85 -1.30 3.26
N ILE A 25 7.26 -0.82 4.35
CA ILE A 25 7.95 0.10 5.24
C ILE A 25 9.15 -0.58 5.90
N ASP A 26 9.01 -1.86 6.22
CA ASP A 26 10.06 -2.62 6.90
C ASP A 26 11.18 -3.06 5.96
N HIS A 27 10.96 -3.03 4.65
CA HIS A 27 11.98 -3.46 3.70
C HIS A 27 12.87 -2.30 3.28
N ASN A 28 14.15 -2.64 3.05
CA ASN A 28 15.14 -1.66 2.61
C ASN A 28 15.44 -1.73 1.12
N GLU A 29 15.00 -2.79 0.45
CA GLU A 29 15.33 -2.98 -0.96
C GLU A 29 14.27 -2.34 -1.85
N ALA A 30 14.72 -1.42 -2.71
CA ALA A 30 13.82 -0.67 -3.57
C ALA A 30 12.97 -1.58 -4.47
N VAL A 31 13.57 -2.64 -4.99
CA VAL A 31 12.86 -3.56 -5.88
C VAL A 31 11.68 -4.20 -5.16
N VAL A 32 11.89 -4.62 -3.92
CA VAL A 32 10.82 -5.25 -3.13
C VAL A 32 9.74 -4.23 -2.83
N VAL A 33 10.12 -3.02 -2.42
CA VAL A 33 9.15 -1.98 -2.09
C VAL A 33 8.31 -1.61 -3.31
N LYS A 34 8.95 -1.46 -4.47
CA LYS A 34 8.21 -1.14 -5.69
C LYS A 34 7.22 -2.24 -6.06
N THR A 35 7.62 -3.49 -5.89
CA THR A 35 6.74 -4.62 -6.17
C THR A 35 5.52 -4.58 -5.25
N ILE A 36 5.73 -4.27 -3.98
CA ILE A 36 4.62 -4.16 -3.03
C ILE A 36 3.70 -3.01 -3.42
N ILE A 37 4.27 -1.88 -3.82
CA ILE A 37 3.48 -0.74 -4.28
C ILE A 37 2.59 -1.14 -5.45
N ASP A 38 3.14 -1.88 -6.41
CA ASP A 38 2.37 -2.34 -7.56
C ASP A 38 1.24 -3.27 -7.14
N THR A 39 1.50 -4.13 -6.17
CA THR A 39 0.47 -5.03 -5.63
C THR A 39 -0.65 -4.23 -4.98
N ILE A 40 -0.29 -3.23 -4.19
CA ILE A 40 -1.28 -2.36 -3.54
C ILE A 40 -2.08 -1.59 -4.58
N ALA A 41 -1.43 -1.19 -5.67
CA ALA A 41 -2.09 -0.44 -6.73
C ALA A 41 -3.23 -1.22 -7.36
N ALA A 42 -3.16 -2.55 -7.34
CA ALA A 42 -4.23 -3.37 -7.88
C ALA A 42 -5.56 -3.21 -7.13
N PHE A 43 -5.51 -2.64 -5.92
CA PHE A 43 -6.72 -2.36 -5.15
C PHE A 43 -7.39 -1.04 -5.57
N GLY A 44 -6.79 -0.31 -6.50
CA GLY A 44 -7.35 0.95 -6.98
C GLY A 44 -7.22 2.06 -5.94
N ARG A 45 -8.27 2.85 -5.79
CA ARG A 45 -8.23 4.01 -4.90
C ARG A 45 -7.89 3.66 -3.45
N ASP A 46 -8.28 2.48 -3.01
CA ASP A 46 -7.98 2.05 -1.66
C ASP A 46 -6.48 1.94 -1.41
N GLY A 47 -5.68 1.82 -2.48
CA GLY A 47 -4.25 1.74 -2.38
C GLY A 47 -3.54 3.08 -2.25
N ILE A 48 -4.22 4.20 -2.51
CA ILE A 48 -3.57 5.51 -2.52
C ILE A 48 -2.99 5.86 -1.15
N ASN A 49 -3.78 5.73 -0.10
CA ASN A 49 -3.31 6.07 1.24
C ASN A 49 -2.17 5.16 1.70
N PRO A 50 -2.26 3.83 1.54
CA PRO A 50 -1.12 2.97 1.88
C PRO A 50 0.14 3.31 1.12
N ILE A 51 0.03 3.58 -0.18
CA ILE A 51 1.21 3.93 -0.98
C ILE A 51 1.80 5.24 -0.47
N THR A 52 0.97 6.23 -0.18
CA THR A 52 1.43 7.51 0.36
C THR A 52 2.21 7.30 1.65
N GLU A 53 1.71 6.44 2.51
CA GLU A 53 2.39 6.14 3.76
C GLU A 53 3.76 5.51 3.52
N ILE A 54 3.85 4.60 2.57
CA ILE A 54 5.13 3.99 2.20
C ILE A 54 6.11 5.05 1.73
N LEU A 55 5.65 5.98 0.91
CA LEU A 55 6.51 7.05 0.39
C LEU A 55 7.01 7.94 1.51
N ASN A 56 6.17 8.20 2.52
CA ASN A 56 6.59 9.03 3.64
C ASN A 56 7.67 8.40 4.48
N HIS A 57 7.76 7.07 4.47
CA HIS A 57 8.78 6.34 5.23
C HIS A 57 10.01 6.00 4.40
N SER A 58 9.96 6.25 3.10
CA SER A 58 11.05 5.87 2.22
C SER A 58 12.05 7.00 2.06
N ASN A 59 13.33 6.64 2.03
CA ASN A 59 14.40 7.59 1.70
C ASN A 59 14.91 7.38 0.29
N ASP A 60 14.35 6.44 -0.43
CA ASP A 60 14.80 6.08 -1.78
C ASP A 60 14.01 6.87 -2.81
N GLU A 61 14.71 7.70 -3.58
CA GLU A 61 14.07 8.54 -4.58
C GLU A 61 13.38 7.73 -5.67
N SER A 62 13.97 6.59 -6.05
CA SER A 62 13.35 5.77 -7.09
C SER A 62 12.03 5.19 -6.60
N VAL A 63 11.94 4.82 -5.34
CA VAL A 63 10.69 4.35 -4.75
C VAL A 63 9.65 5.47 -4.71
N LYS A 64 10.08 6.66 -4.30
CA LYS A 64 9.18 7.81 -4.25
C LYS A 64 8.63 8.15 -5.62
N LEU A 65 9.48 8.17 -6.63
CA LEU A 65 9.04 8.45 -8.00
C LEU A 65 8.06 7.39 -8.49
N HIS A 66 8.39 6.13 -8.24
CA HIS A 66 7.52 5.03 -8.65
C HIS A 66 6.15 5.14 -8.00
N GLY A 67 6.12 5.40 -6.70
CA GLY A 67 4.86 5.50 -5.97
C GLY A 67 4.01 6.66 -6.43
N ARG A 68 4.64 7.82 -6.67
CA ARG A 68 3.91 8.99 -7.18
C ARG A 68 3.29 8.69 -8.54
N GLU A 69 4.04 8.01 -9.40
CA GLU A 69 3.55 7.65 -10.72
C GLU A 69 2.35 6.72 -10.61
N VAL A 70 2.44 5.72 -9.73
CA VAL A 70 1.36 4.77 -9.52
C VAL A 70 0.12 5.49 -9.00
N ILE A 71 0.28 6.38 -8.02
CA ILE A 71 -0.85 7.13 -7.46
C ILE A 71 -1.51 7.95 -8.56
N ARG A 72 -0.70 8.61 -9.40
CA ARG A 72 -1.24 9.41 -10.48
C ARG A 72 -2.07 8.58 -11.45
N ARG A 73 -1.59 7.37 -11.76
CA ARG A 73 -2.33 6.47 -12.64
C ARG A 73 -3.66 6.06 -12.03
N ILE A 74 -3.65 5.75 -10.74
CA ILE A 74 -4.89 5.37 -10.04
C ILE A 74 -5.90 6.51 -10.14
N LYS A 75 -5.46 7.73 -9.85
CA LYS A 75 -6.35 8.90 -9.91
C LYS A 75 -6.85 9.16 -11.32
N SER A 76 -6.00 8.92 -12.31
CA SER A 76 -6.36 9.15 -13.70
C SER A 76 -7.41 8.15 -14.18
N LEU A 77 -7.35 6.92 -13.70
CA LEU A 77 -8.32 5.89 -14.08
C LEU A 77 -9.68 6.09 -13.42
N ASP A 78 -9.70 6.88 -12.38
CA ASP A 78 -10.87 7.04 -11.55
C ASP A 78 -11.54 8.38 -11.82
N HIS A 79 -12.22 8.44 -12.92
CA HIS A 79 -12.94 9.65 -13.29
C HIS A 79 -14.35 9.65 -12.77
#